data_b799dc07e2111daead02f0d655345303
#
_entry.id   b799dc07e2111daead02f0d655345303
#
_cell.length_a   1.000
_cell.length_b   1.000
_cell.length_c   1.000
_cell.angle_alpha   90.00
_cell.angle_beta   90.00
_cell.angle_gamma   90.00
#
_symmetry.space_group_name_H-M   'P 1'
#
loop_
_entity.id
_entity.type
_entity.pdbx_description
1 polymer ?
#
loop_
_entity_poly.entity_id
_entity_poly.type
_entity_poly.pdbx_seq_one_letter_code
_entity_poly.pdbx_strand_id
1 'polypeptide(L)'
;IKNTDSELDAQIYLASTPESIFDVNWTWPLSGKKSCTKTNLFLTPYKTVDNKKRIAAAQSHYRLWKQCIHINEPIMILEHDALFTRKFEAPSTTDDVGAYSINDPRGATFKAKDYHNKLKEGFNEVPWVTKDQIPQGMPGHSAYVIKPWAAKEIVNKQNEIGWWPNDAIMCKQICPWVRVYKPYFTTTQGIKSTTSK
;
A
#
# COMPACT_ATOMS: atom_id res chain seq x y z
N ILE A 1 1.63 17.35 11.40
CA ILE A 1 1.90 17.55 9.96
C ILE A 1 2.13 19.04 9.78
N LYS A 2 3.41 19.48 9.96
CA LYS A 2 3.73 20.90 10.17
C LYS A 2 3.95 21.74 8.88
N ASN A 3 3.88 21.15 7.70
CA ASN A 3 4.31 21.86 6.47
C ASN A 3 3.22 22.13 5.43
N THR A 4 1.99 21.90 5.75
CA THR A 4 0.87 22.26 4.88
C THR A 4 -0.27 22.73 5.77
N ASP A 5 -1.01 23.76 5.35
CA ASP A 5 -2.21 24.26 6.05
C ASP A 5 -3.38 23.25 6.03
N SER A 6 -3.07 21.96 5.97
CA SER A 6 -4.06 20.87 6.05
C SER A 6 -4.40 20.66 7.51
N GLU A 7 -5.57 21.07 7.92
CA GLU A 7 -6.19 20.69 9.19
C GLU A 7 -6.64 19.22 9.08
N LEU A 8 -5.70 18.30 9.24
CA LEU A 8 -6.01 16.88 9.31
C LEU A 8 -6.00 16.46 10.78
N ASP A 9 -7.08 15.87 11.23
CA ASP A 9 -7.11 15.15 12.51
C ASP A 9 -6.27 13.87 12.34
N ALA A 10 -5.02 13.93 12.79
CA ALA A 10 -4.04 12.90 12.60
C ALA A 10 -3.70 12.23 13.93
N GLN A 11 -3.88 10.93 13.99
CA GLN A 11 -3.47 10.11 15.13
C GLN A 11 -2.16 9.40 14.82
N ILE A 12 -1.22 9.40 15.78
CA ILE A 12 -0.01 8.60 15.71
C ILE A 12 -0.37 7.16 16.10
N TYR A 13 -0.15 6.24 15.17
CA TYR A 13 -0.36 4.82 15.38
C TYR A 13 0.98 4.11 15.51
N LEU A 14 1.22 3.44 16.66
CA LEU A 14 2.46 2.71 16.86
C LEU A 14 2.53 1.50 15.94
N ALA A 15 3.51 1.51 15.04
CA ALA A 15 3.77 0.44 14.12
C ALA A 15 4.21 -0.84 14.86
N SER A 16 3.91 -2.00 14.27
CA SER A 16 4.53 -3.27 14.71
C SER A 16 6.03 -3.24 14.44
N THR A 17 6.81 -3.78 15.36
CA THR A 17 8.26 -3.95 15.21
C THR A 17 8.59 -5.42 15.03
N PRO A 18 9.81 -5.81 14.60
CA PRO A 18 10.22 -7.20 14.50
C PRO A 18 10.06 -8.01 15.79
N GLU A 19 10.07 -7.31 16.94
CA GLU A 19 9.94 -7.92 18.28
C GLU A 19 8.47 -8.05 18.71
N SER A 20 7.57 -7.27 18.10
CA SER A 20 6.14 -7.23 18.44
C SER A 20 5.22 -7.92 17.42
N ILE A 21 5.79 -8.63 16.42
CA ILE A 21 5.01 -9.38 15.45
C ILE A 21 4.30 -10.56 16.13
N PHE A 22 3.09 -10.83 15.68
CA PHE A 22 2.36 -12.05 16.03
C PHE A 22 2.44 -13.09 14.90
N ASP A 23 2.23 -14.36 15.24
CA ASP A 23 2.32 -15.44 14.26
C ASP A 23 1.22 -15.34 13.20
N VAL A 24 1.63 -15.48 11.95
CA VAL A 24 0.75 -15.45 10.80
C VAL A 24 1.13 -16.51 9.78
N ASN A 25 0.18 -16.97 9.00
CA ASN A 25 0.44 -17.83 7.85
C ASN A 25 1.10 -17.02 6.70
N TRP A 26 2.40 -16.73 6.83
CA TRP A 26 3.15 -15.97 5.84
C TRP A 26 3.43 -16.85 4.61
N THR A 27 2.87 -16.50 3.47
CA THR A 27 2.96 -17.29 2.23
C THR A 27 3.80 -16.63 1.13
N TRP A 28 4.18 -15.34 1.32
CA TRP A 28 5.12 -14.69 0.40
C TRP A 28 6.51 -15.35 0.47
N PRO A 29 7.17 -15.62 -0.69
CA PRO A 29 8.45 -16.32 -0.67
C PRO A 29 9.55 -15.49 0.01
N LEU A 30 10.36 -16.14 0.84
CA LEU A 30 11.54 -15.56 1.46
C LEU A 30 12.78 -15.71 0.56
N SER A 31 12.77 -16.75 -0.28
CA SER A 31 13.81 -17.03 -1.29
C SER A 31 13.18 -17.73 -2.49
N GLY A 32 13.80 -17.61 -3.66
CA GLY A 32 13.29 -18.22 -4.89
C GLY A 32 11.94 -17.64 -5.35
N LYS A 33 11.56 -17.93 -6.58
CA LYS A 33 10.22 -17.58 -7.09
C LYS A 33 9.23 -18.69 -6.72
N LYS A 34 7.99 -18.31 -6.41
CA LYS A 34 6.91 -19.23 -6.04
C LYS A 34 5.65 -18.91 -6.81
N SER A 35 4.95 -19.91 -7.31
CA SER A 35 3.59 -19.75 -7.80
C SER A 35 2.60 -19.85 -6.64
N CYS A 36 1.68 -18.92 -6.55
CA CYS A 36 0.56 -18.99 -5.61
C CYS A 36 -0.60 -19.73 -6.28
N THR A 37 -0.89 -20.93 -5.83
CA THR A 37 -1.97 -21.76 -6.43
C THR A 37 -3.37 -21.16 -6.29
N LYS A 38 -3.58 -20.33 -5.25
CA LYS A 38 -4.89 -19.69 -5.02
C LYS A 38 -5.15 -18.48 -5.91
N THR A 39 -4.11 -17.83 -6.41
CA THR A 39 -4.22 -16.62 -7.22
C THR A 39 -3.66 -16.75 -8.63
N ASN A 40 -2.96 -17.84 -8.92
CA ASN A 40 -2.17 -18.07 -10.14
C ASN A 40 -1.10 -16.99 -10.41
N LEU A 41 -0.67 -16.29 -9.35
CA LEU A 41 0.37 -15.26 -9.46
C LEU A 41 1.75 -15.82 -9.15
N PHE A 42 2.75 -15.33 -9.86
CA PHE A 42 4.17 -15.62 -9.61
C PHE A 42 4.74 -14.62 -8.62
N LEU A 43 5.07 -15.10 -7.43
CA LEU A 43 5.60 -14.30 -6.35
C LEU A 43 7.14 -14.31 -6.43
N THR A 44 7.74 -13.13 -6.26
CA THR A 44 9.19 -12.95 -6.23
C THR A 44 9.59 -12.39 -4.86
N PRO A 45 10.58 -12.97 -4.18
CA PRO A 45 11.00 -12.47 -2.88
C PRO A 45 11.55 -11.04 -2.99
N TYR A 46 11.27 -10.23 -1.99
CA TYR A 46 11.90 -8.93 -1.87
C TYR A 46 13.37 -9.07 -1.44
N LYS A 47 14.20 -8.16 -1.92
CA LYS A 47 15.57 -8.01 -1.42
C LYS A 47 15.52 -7.33 -0.06
N THR A 48 15.44 -8.12 1.00
CA THR A 48 15.45 -7.62 2.39
C THR A 48 16.35 -8.53 3.24
N VAL A 49 17.08 -7.94 4.16
CA VAL A 49 17.98 -8.68 5.06
C VAL A 49 17.18 -9.35 6.18
N ASP A 50 16.16 -8.67 6.69
CA ASP A 50 15.32 -9.15 7.78
C ASP A 50 13.85 -9.18 7.39
N ASN A 51 13.34 -10.38 7.12
CA ASN A 51 11.95 -10.58 6.75
C ASN A 51 10.94 -10.21 7.85
N LYS A 52 11.35 -10.22 9.12
CA LYS A 52 10.50 -9.79 10.24
C LYS A 52 10.07 -8.32 10.08
N LYS A 53 10.93 -7.48 9.52
CA LYS A 53 10.56 -6.08 9.20
C LYS A 53 9.42 -5.99 8.19
N ARG A 54 9.39 -6.87 7.20
CA ARG A 54 8.28 -6.91 6.22
C ARG A 54 6.99 -7.44 6.82
N ILE A 55 7.10 -8.45 7.68
CA ILE A 55 5.96 -8.97 8.44
C ILE A 55 5.40 -7.87 9.35
N ALA A 56 6.27 -7.16 10.06
CA ALA A 56 5.88 -6.05 10.94
C ALA A 56 5.18 -4.92 10.17
N ALA A 57 5.70 -4.54 8.98
CA ALA A 57 5.03 -3.56 8.11
C ALA A 57 3.64 -4.04 7.68
N ALA A 58 3.52 -5.28 7.20
CA ALA A 58 2.24 -5.86 6.82
C ALA A 58 1.24 -5.90 7.99
N GLN A 59 1.70 -6.24 9.19
CA GLN A 59 0.86 -6.24 10.40
C GLN A 59 0.44 -4.84 10.84
N SER A 60 1.29 -3.84 10.67
CA SER A 60 0.95 -2.45 10.92
C SER A 60 -0.20 -1.99 10.04
N HIS A 61 -0.11 -2.24 8.72
CA HIS A 61 -1.20 -1.92 7.78
C HIS A 61 -2.46 -2.74 8.06
N TYR A 62 -2.34 -4.02 8.38
CA TYR A 62 -3.47 -4.87 8.76
C TYR A 62 -4.25 -4.32 9.95
N ARG A 63 -3.55 -3.86 11.00
CA ARG A 63 -4.18 -3.25 12.17
C ARG A 63 -4.93 -1.97 11.80
N LEU A 64 -4.38 -1.15 10.91
CA LEU A 64 -5.05 0.04 10.41
C LEU A 64 -6.27 -0.30 9.54
N TRP A 65 -6.20 -1.35 8.71
CA TRP A 65 -7.38 -1.84 7.98
C TRP A 65 -8.48 -2.31 8.94
N LYS A 66 -8.11 -3.03 10.01
CA LYS A 66 -9.07 -3.42 11.06
C LYS A 66 -9.68 -2.21 11.76
N GLN A 67 -8.90 -1.16 12.01
CA GLN A 67 -9.40 0.10 12.56
C GLN A 67 -10.38 0.77 11.61
N CYS A 68 -10.06 0.87 10.31
CA CYS A 68 -10.95 1.39 9.29
C CYS A 68 -12.31 0.66 9.27
N ILE A 69 -12.28 -0.67 9.35
CA ILE A 69 -13.51 -1.48 9.42
C ILE A 69 -14.29 -1.17 10.70
N HIS A 70 -13.59 -1.06 11.84
CA HIS A 70 -14.22 -0.83 13.14
C HIS A 70 -14.95 0.51 13.24
N ILE A 71 -14.29 1.59 12.80
CA ILE A 71 -14.90 2.93 12.81
C ILE A 71 -15.90 3.13 11.66
N ASN A 72 -15.89 2.25 10.69
CA ASN A 72 -16.74 2.29 9.48
C ASN A 72 -16.64 3.62 8.70
N GLU A 73 -15.45 4.22 8.68
CA GLU A 73 -15.16 5.45 7.94
C GLU A 73 -13.89 5.27 7.09
N PRO A 74 -13.78 5.95 5.93
CA PRO A 74 -12.53 5.98 5.17
C PRO A 74 -11.40 6.58 6.01
N ILE A 75 -10.23 5.96 5.95
CA ILE A 75 -9.04 6.49 6.61
C ILE A 75 -7.93 6.77 5.61
N MET A 76 -7.13 7.78 5.90
CA MET A 76 -5.85 8.00 5.25
C MET A 76 -4.73 7.35 6.08
N ILE A 77 -3.96 6.51 5.44
CA ILE A 77 -2.79 5.87 6.07
C ILE A 77 -1.53 6.56 5.52
N LEU A 78 -0.69 7.03 6.44
CA LEU A 78 0.57 7.69 6.15
C LEU A 78 1.70 6.91 6.83
N GLU A 79 2.70 6.50 6.06
CA GLU A 79 3.95 6.01 6.64
C GLU A 79 4.79 7.19 7.17
N HIS A 80 5.77 6.90 8.01
CA HIS A 80 6.59 7.91 8.70
C HIS A 80 7.40 8.81 7.75
N ASP A 81 7.63 8.37 6.53
CA ASP A 81 8.38 9.09 5.49
C ASP A 81 7.49 9.84 4.49
N ALA A 82 6.18 9.78 4.66
CA ALA A 82 5.26 10.54 3.82
C ALA A 82 5.37 12.04 4.10
N LEU A 83 5.54 12.84 3.06
CA LEU A 83 5.62 14.30 3.12
C LEU A 83 4.56 14.90 2.21
N PHE A 84 3.65 15.71 2.77
CA PHE A 84 2.72 16.48 1.96
C PHE A 84 3.46 17.56 1.16
N THR A 85 3.19 17.63 -0.12
CA THR A 85 3.70 18.65 -1.05
C THR A 85 2.68 19.72 -1.37
N ARG A 86 1.41 19.48 -0.98
CA ARG A 86 0.30 20.41 -1.12
C ARG A 86 -0.80 20.08 -0.12
N LYS A 87 -1.73 21.02 0.11
CA LYS A 87 -2.92 20.80 0.93
C LYS A 87 -3.71 19.60 0.41
N PHE A 88 -4.11 18.71 1.32
CA PHE A 88 -4.99 17.59 0.99
C PHE A 88 -6.44 18.07 0.94
N GLU A 89 -7.07 17.81 -0.18
CA GLU A 89 -8.52 17.93 -0.36
C GLU A 89 -9.01 16.59 -0.88
N ALA A 90 -9.91 15.96 -0.12
CA ALA A 90 -10.40 14.63 -0.46
C ALA A 90 -11.14 14.66 -1.81
N PRO A 91 -10.66 13.92 -2.83
CA PRO A 91 -11.37 13.86 -4.09
C PRO A 91 -12.68 13.09 -3.94
N SER A 92 -13.71 13.51 -4.67
CA SER A 92 -14.96 12.75 -4.77
C SER A 92 -14.67 11.39 -5.42
N THR A 93 -15.02 10.31 -4.75
CA THR A 93 -14.83 8.94 -5.24
C THR A 93 -16.13 8.31 -5.67
N THR A 94 -16.07 7.45 -6.67
CA THR A 94 -17.17 6.54 -7.04
C THR A 94 -17.14 5.29 -6.15
N ASP A 95 -18.21 4.50 -6.19
CA ASP A 95 -18.33 3.31 -5.31
C ASP A 95 -17.33 2.20 -5.66
N ASP A 96 -16.86 2.16 -6.90
CA ASP A 96 -15.85 1.20 -7.37
C ASP A 96 -14.42 1.52 -6.93
N VAL A 97 -14.17 2.69 -6.34
CA VAL A 97 -12.87 3.06 -5.76
C VAL A 97 -12.83 2.65 -4.31
N GLY A 98 -12.12 1.55 -4.00
CA GLY A 98 -11.96 1.05 -2.63
C GLY A 98 -10.77 1.64 -1.89
N ALA A 99 -9.67 1.85 -2.60
CA ALA A 99 -8.51 2.57 -2.08
C ALA A 99 -7.78 3.31 -3.21
N TYR A 100 -7.06 4.36 -2.85
CA TYR A 100 -6.27 5.10 -3.82
C TYR A 100 -4.98 5.66 -3.22
N SER A 101 -3.88 5.51 -3.96
CA SER A 101 -2.61 6.14 -3.63
C SER A 101 -2.69 7.64 -3.89
N ILE A 102 -2.16 8.40 -2.93
CA ILE A 102 -1.97 9.85 -3.02
C ILE A 102 -0.48 10.22 -3.05
N ASN A 103 0.41 9.22 -2.94
CA ASN A 103 1.85 9.41 -2.95
C ASN A 103 2.41 9.38 -4.36
N ASP A 104 3.39 10.25 -4.64
CA ASP A 104 4.15 10.24 -5.88
C ASP A 104 5.08 9.02 -5.94
N PRO A 105 4.77 8.01 -6.78
CA PRO A 105 5.57 6.79 -6.83
C PRO A 105 6.77 6.86 -7.75
N ARG A 106 6.98 7.99 -8.43
CA ARG A 106 8.01 8.11 -9.49
C ARG A 106 9.44 7.95 -8.97
N GLY A 107 9.65 8.18 -7.68
CA GLY A 107 10.91 7.91 -6.99
C GLY A 107 11.07 6.48 -6.47
N ALA A 108 10.00 5.68 -6.40
CA ALA A 108 10.02 4.37 -5.75
C ALA A 108 10.71 3.28 -6.59
N THR A 109 10.49 3.27 -7.91
CA THR A 109 11.12 2.35 -8.84
C THR A 109 11.41 3.03 -10.17
N PHE A 110 12.45 2.55 -10.88
CA PHE A 110 12.83 3.06 -12.20
C PHE A 110 11.64 3.05 -13.19
N LYS A 111 10.86 1.97 -13.23
CA LYS A 111 9.73 1.83 -14.14
C LYS A 111 8.53 2.70 -13.77
N ALA A 112 8.34 2.99 -12.49
CA ALA A 112 7.19 3.77 -12.03
C ALA A 112 7.15 5.16 -12.68
N LYS A 113 8.30 5.81 -12.85
CA LYS A 113 8.41 7.15 -13.45
C LYS A 113 7.75 7.22 -14.84
N ASP A 114 8.09 6.30 -15.73
CA ASP A 114 7.64 6.34 -17.12
C ASP A 114 6.13 6.10 -17.25
N TYR A 115 5.59 5.19 -16.47
CA TYR A 115 4.17 4.84 -16.49
C TYR A 115 3.31 5.89 -15.77
N HIS A 116 3.75 6.37 -14.60
CA HIS A 116 3.00 7.36 -13.83
C HIS A 116 3.03 8.77 -14.42
N ASN A 117 4.06 9.13 -15.19
CA ASN A 117 4.06 10.39 -15.94
C ASN A 117 2.92 10.47 -16.98
N LYS A 118 2.52 9.34 -17.53
CA LYS A 118 1.46 9.25 -18.56
C LYS A 118 0.04 9.29 -18.00
N LEU A 119 -0.12 9.18 -16.67
CA LEU A 119 -1.44 9.23 -16.05
C LEU A 119 -2.06 10.64 -16.21
N LYS A 120 -3.36 10.66 -16.40
CA LYS A 120 -4.17 11.90 -16.46
C LYS A 120 -4.47 12.40 -15.05
N GLU A 121 -4.95 13.63 -14.94
CA GLU A 121 -5.52 14.13 -13.70
C GLU A 121 -6.78 13.35 -13.31
N GLY A 122 -7.02 13.25 -12.00
CA GLY A 122 -8.10 12.46 -11.44
C GLY A 122 -7.70 11.01 -11.11
N PHE A 123 -8.69 10.14 -11.01
CA PHE A 123 -8.50 8.72 -10.72
C PHE A 123 -8.03 7.96 -11.96
N ASN A 124 -7.03 7.13 -11.76
CA ASN A 124 -6.48 6.25 -12.77
C ASN A 124 -6.40 4.83 -12.24
N GLU A 125 -6.52 3.85 -13.11
CA GLU A 125 -6.11 2.49 -12.76
C GLU A 125 -4.62 2.44 -12.45
N VAL A 126 -4.22 1.51 -11.57
CA VAL A 126 -2.79 1.22 -11.37
C VAL A 126 -2.19 0.76 -12.69
N PRO A 127 -1.15 1.44 -13.21
CA PRO A 127 -0.59 1.11 -14.52
C PRO A 127 0.10 -0.26 -14.50
N TRP A 128 -0.03 -1.00 -15.59
CA TRP A 128 0.71 -2.25 -15.78
C TRP A 128 2.18 -1.96 -16.10
N VAL A 129 3.09 -2.32 -15.20
CA VAL A 129 4.55 -2.19 -15.38
C VAL A 129 5.25 -3.54 -15.42
N THR A 130 4.52 -4.63 -15.19
CA THR A 130 5.00 -6.01 -15.20
C THR A 130 4.04 -6.91 -15.99
N LYS A 131 4.36 -8.22 -16.09
CA LYS A 131 3.46 -9.22 -16.66
C LYS A 131 2.26 -9.45 -15.75
N ASP A 132 1.13 -9.84 -16.31
CA ASP A 132 -0.14 -10.05 -15.60
C ASP A 132 -0.08 -11.09 -14.48
N GLN A 133 0.79 -12.10 -14.62
CA GLN A 133 0.98 -13.09 -13.55
C GLN A 133 1.89 -12.60 -12.40
N ILE A 134 2.45 -11.39 -12.47
CA ILE A 134 3.25 -10.82 -11.38
C ILE A 134 2.38 -9.79 -10.65
N PRO A 135 2.25 -9.86 -9.30
CA PRO A 135 1.46 -8.88 -8.56
C PRO A 135 1.82 -7.46 -8.95
N GLN A 136 0.84 -6.74 -9.49
CA GLN A 136 0.99 -5.34 -9.86
C GLN A 136 0.52 -4.47 -8.70
N GLY A 137 1.39 -4.37 -7.71
CA GLY A 137 1.14 -3.57 -6.51
C GLY A 137 1.11 -2.08 -6.80
N MET A 138 0.66 -1.34 -5.81
CA MET A 138 0.62 0.11 -5.80
C MET A 138 1.99 0.64 -5.39
N PRO A 139 2.84 1.12 -6.31
CA PRO A 139 4.17 1.60 -5.96
C PRO A 139 4.09 2.87 -5.11
N GLY A 140 5.08 3.06 -4.21
CA GLY A 140 5.08 4.22 -3.32
C GLY A 140 3.93 4.20 -2.31
N HIS A 141 3.72 3.08 -1.63
CA HIS A 141 2.60 2.81 -0.71
C HIS A 141 2.69 3.58 0.62
N SER A 142 3.43 4.69 0.65
CA SER A 142 3.67 5.50 1.86
C SER A 142 2.48 6.36 2.24
N ALA A 143 1.54 6.62 1.31
CA ALA A 143 0.33 7.39 1.59
C ALA A 143 -0.81 6.96 0.68
N TYR A 144 -1.92 6.55 1.29
CA TYR A 144 -3.13 6.16 0.57
C TYR A 144 -4.38 6.31 1.44
N VAL A 145 -5.52 6.42 0.79
CA VAL A 145 -6.84 6.38 1.44
C VAL A 145 -7.48 5.03 1.16
N ILE A 146 -8.17 4.47 2.15
CA ILE A 146 -8.90 3.20 2.03
C ILE A 146 -10.30 3.31 2.65
N LYS A 147 -11.29 2.72 1.98
CA LYS A 147 -12.68 2.64 2.46
C LYS A 147 -12.89 1.37 3.30
N PRO A 148 -13.87 1.36 4.23
CA PRO A 148 -14.14 0.22 5.11
C PRO A 148 -14.40 -1.09 4.37
N TRP A 149 -15.18 -1.08 3.30
CA TRP A 149 -15.48 -2.28 2.52
C TRP A 149 -14.24 -2.87 1.87
N ALA A 150 -13.36 -2.03 1.33
CA ALA A 150 -12.10 -2.44 0.72
C ALA A 150 -11.11 -2.99 1.77
N ALA A 151 -11.04 -2.34 2.93
CA ALA A 151 -10.27 -2.84 4.07
C ALA A 151 -10.74 -4.24 4.51
N LYS A 152 -12.06 -4.46 4.56
CA LYS A 152 -12.64 -5.78 4.85
C LYS A 152 -12.26 -6.81 3.81
N GLU A 153 -12.30 -6.46 2.54
CA GLU A 153 -11.93 -7.35 1.44
C GLU A 153 -10.46 -7.77 1.52
N ILE A 154 -9.52 -6.81 1.75
CA ILE A 154 -8.09 -7.15 1.92
C ILE A 154 -7.87 -8.08 3.11
N VAL A 155 -8.49 -7.79 4.26
CA VAL A 155 -8.39 -8.63 5.45
C VAL A 155 -8.86 -10.06 5.15
N ASN A 156 -9.99 -10.22 4.44
CA ASN A 156 -10.49 -11.51 4.04
C ASN A 156 -9.53 -12.21 3.05
N LYS A 157 -8.99 -11.48 2.09
CA LYS A 157 -8.00 -12.03 1.15
C LYS A 157 -6.72 -12.50 1.84
N GLN A 158 -6.18 -11.76 2.82
CA GLN A 158 -5.06 -12.23 3.63
C GLN A 158 -5.37 -13.53 4.39
N ASN A 159 -6.56 -13.67 4.91
CA ASN A 159 -7.00 -14.90 5.59
C ASN A 159 -7.15 -16.07 4.61
N GLU A 160 -7.62 -15.80 3.40
CA GLU A 160 -7.82 -16.79 2.34
C GLU A 160 -6.52 -17.30 1.73
N ILE A 161 -5.65 -16.39 1.24
CA ILE A 161 -4.46 -16.74 0.46
C ILE A 161 -3.19 -16.86 1.31
N GLY A 162 -3.23 -16.40 2.53
CA GLY A 162 -2.08 -16.21 3.42
C GLY A 162 -1.54 -14.77 3.38
N TRP A 163 -0.64 -14.48 4.30
CA TRP A 163 -0.12 -13.15 4.49
C TRP A 163 0.98 -12.79 3.49
N TRP A 164 0.83 -11.64 2.88
CA TRP A 164 1.78 -11.03 1.96
C TRP A 164 2.21 -9.65 2.47
N PRO A 165 3.30 -9.08 1.94
CA PRO A 165 3.59 -7.66 2.14
C PRO A 165 2.40 -6.79 1.76
N ASN A 166 2.16 -5.71 2.53
CA ASN A 166 1.02 -4.82 2.34
C ASN A 166 0.94 -4.22 0.93
N ASP A 167 2.08 -3.83 0.36
CA ASP A 167 2.19 -3.32 -1.01
C ASP A 167 1.96 -4.39 -2.09
N ALA A 168 2.19 -5.66 -1.77
CA ALA A 168 1.99 -6.76 -2.70
C ALA A 168 0.56 -7.29 -2.71
N ILE A 169 -0.10 -7.38 -1.55
CA ILE A 169 -1.50 -7.84 -1.49
C ILE A 169 -2.46 -6.81 -2.09
N MET A 170 -2.16 -5.51 -1.94
CA MET A 170 -2.89 -4.43 -2.60
C MET A 170 -2.52 -4.31 -4.08
N CYS A 171 -2.47 -5.43 -4.78
CA CYS A 171 -2.18 -5.47 -6.20
C CYS A 171 -3.47 -5.49 -7.03
N LYS A 172 -3.36 -5.00 -8.26
CA LYS A 172 -4.46 -4.87 -9.21
C LYS A 172 -5.23 -6.18 -9.44
N GLN A 173 -4.52 -7.33 -9.42
CA GLN A 173 -5.10 -8.64 -9.65
C GLN A 173 -5.98 -9.14 -8.49
N ILE A 174 -5.67 -8.74 -7.26
CA ILE A 174 -6.41 -9.10 -6.04
C ILE A 174 -7.40 -8.01 -5.66
N CYS A 175 -7.01 -6.75 -5.83
CA CYS A 175 -7.74 -5.56 -5.45
C CYS A 175 -8.03 -4.68 -6.69
N PRO A 176 -8.94 -5.09 -7.59
CA PRO A 176 -9.21 -4.36 -8.85
C PRO A 176 -9.77 -2.96 -8.63
N TRP A 177 -10.21 -2.66 -7.44
CA TRP A 177 -10.73 -1.36 -7.00
C TRP A 177 -9.64 -0.38 -6.52
N VAL A 178 -8.36 -0.78 -6.54
CA VAL A 178 -7.23 0.13 -6.22
C VAL A 178 -7.02 1.10 -7.37
N ARG A 179 -6.84 2.37 -7.03
CA ARG A 179 -6.58 3.47 -7.99
C ARG A 179 -5.35 4.26 -7.60
N VAL A 180 -4.91 5.07 -8.53
CA VAL A 180 -3.90 6.13 -8.31
C VAL A 180 -4.58 7.46 -8.59
N TYR A 181 -4.46 8.41 -7.67
CA TYR A 181 -4.99 9.76 -7.86
C TYR A 181 -3.88 10.73 -8.24
N LYS A 182 -4.13 11.54 -9.25
CA LYS A 182 -3.20 12.59 -9.71
C LYS A 182 -3.95 13.93 -9.83
N PRO A 183 -3.34 15.07 -9.46
CA PRO A 183 -1.96 15.25 -9.01
C PRO A 183 -1.74 14.70 -7.59
N TYR A 184 -0.54 14.16 -7.34
CA TYR A 184 -0.18 13.57 -6.05
C TYR A 184 -0.19 14.61 -4.93
N PHE A 185 -0.53 14.17 -3.71
CA PHE A 185 -0.54 15.01 -2.52
C PHE A 185 0.72 14.85 -1.69
N THR A 186 1.38 13.71 -1.79
CA THR A 186 2.57 13.40 -0.98
C THR A 186 3.72 12.89 -1.84
N THR A 187 4.91 12.98 -1.27
CA THR A 187 6.13 12.33 -1.73
C THR A 187 6.84 11.70 -0.54
N THR A 188 7.86 10.88 -0.79
CA THR A 188 8.70 10.36 0.29
C THR A 188 9.82 11.34 0.63
N GLN A 189 10.16 11.45 1.92
CA GLN A 189 11.21 12.35 2.41
C GLN A 189 12.64 11.88 2.06
N GLY A 190 12.78 10.72 1.41
CA GLY A 190 14.11 10.16 1.13
C GLY A 190 14.84 9.62 2.37
N ILE A 191 14.13 9.47 3.49
CA ILE A 191 14.67 8.87 4.71
C ILE A 191 14.99 7.40 4.43
N LYS A 192 16.05 6.87 5.04
CA LYS A 192 16.45 5.47 4.88
C LYS A 192 15.28 4.55 5.23
N SER A 193 14.90 3.68 4.30
CA SER A 193 13.83 2.71 4.53
C SER A 193 14.13 1.83 5.75
N THR A 194 13.11 1.62 6.57
CA THR A 194 13.20 0.71 7.73
C THR A 194 13.03 -0.76 7.34
N THR A 195 12.50 -1.04 6.14
CA THR A 195 12.21 -2.40 5.66
C THR A 195 13.22 -2.94 4.64
N SER A 196 13.98 -2.06 3.98
CA SER A 196 15.02 -2.44 3.02
C SER A 196 16.40 -2.05 3.55
N LYS A 197 17.31 -3.04 3.68
CA LYS A 197 18.70 -2.97 4.15
C LYS A 197 18.90 -2.38 5.54
#